data_72be5ab48f6fd8ab46aadb74776b48e6
#
_entry.id   72be5ab48f6fd8ab46aadb74776b48e6
#
_cell.length_a   1.000
_cell.length_b   1.000
_cell.length_c   1.000
_cell.angle_alpha   90.00
_cell.angle_beta   90.00
_cell.angle_gamma   90.00
#
_symmetry.space_group_name_H-M   'P 1'
#
loop_
_entity.id
_entity.type
_entity.pdbx_description
1 polymer ?
#
loop_
_entity_poly.entity_id
_entity_poly.type
_entity_poly.pdbx_seq_one_letter_code
_entity_poly.pdbx_strand_id
1 'polypeptide(L)'
;MTKNYLFTSESVTEGHPDKVCDMISDSILDEYLKGDPNSRVAVETMTTTDFVGVAGEVTSKASFDIESVVRKTITEIGYDNPDLKFDSHSCEVMVKLDPQSPHISQGVTGTDEKEQGAGDQGLMFGYASNETEELMPLPCLLYTSPSPRD
;
A
#
# COMPACT_ATOMS: atom_id res chain seq x y z
N MET A 1 5.52 22.27 36.51
CA MET A 1 5.84 22.87 35.20
C MET A 1 5.13 22.01 34.14
N THR A 2 4.12 22.54 33.47
CA THR A 2 3.49 21.91 32.35
C THR A 2 4.49 21.88 31.19
N LYS A 3 4.92 20.70 30.78
CA LYS A 3 5.74 20.57 29.57
C LYS A 3 4.82 20.73 28.36
N ASN A 4 5.10 21.71 27.51
CA ASN A 4 4.43 21.81 26.22
C ASN A 4 5.08 20.81 25.25
N TYR A 5 4.26 20.00 24.62
CA TYR A 5 4.67 19.09 23.57
C TYR A 5 4.12 19.59 22.23
N LEU A 6 4.94 19.53 21.20
CA LEU A 6 4.49 19.74 19.85
C LEU A 6 4.14 18.37 19.25
N PHE A 7 2.93 18.23 18.78
CA PHE A 7 2.45 17.03 18.05
C PHE A 7 2.01 17.45 16.66
N THR A 8 2.46 16.73 15.65
CA THR A 8 2.17 17.02 14.25
C THR A 8 1.65 15.79 13.54
N SER A 9 0.85 15.99 12.53
CA SER A 9 0.33 14.97 11.63
C SER A 9 0.43 15.47 10.20
N GLU A 10 0.62 14.56 9.26
CA GLU A 10 0.71 14.85 7.83
C GLU A 10 -0.22 13.93 7.05
N SER A 11 -0.87 14.45 6.05
CA SER A 11 -1.63 13.71 5.06
C SER A 11 -1.26 14.21 3.66
N VAL A 12 -1.11 13.28 2.72
CA VAL A 12 -0.78 13.56 1.33
C VAL A 12 -1.95 13.21 0.43
N THR A 13 -2.08 13.93 -0.68
CA THR A 13 -3.13 13.71 -1.67
C THR A 13 -2.80 12.53 -2.58
N GLU A 14 -3.78 12.07 -3.32
CA GLU A 14 -3.75 10.88 -4.18
C GLU A 14 -2.59 10.90 -5.20
N GLY A 15 -2.27 12.06 -5.77
CA GLY A 15 -1.15 12.21 -6.71
C GLY A 15 0.24 12.31 -6.07
N HIS A 16 0.35 12.26 -4.74
CA HIS A 16 1.66 12.24 -4.08
C HIS A 16 2.37 10.89 -4.37
N PRO A 17 3.70 10.88 -4.61
CA PRO A 17 4.43 9.66 -4.94
C PRO A 17 4.18 8.49 -3.98
N ASP A 18 4.12 8.74 -2.67
CA ASP A 18 3.86 7.71 -1.68
C ASP A 18 2.46 7.09 -1.86
N LYS A 19 1.44 7.94 -2.13
CA LYS A 19 0.08 7.44 -2.40
C LYS A 19 -0.03 6.71 -3.73
N VAL A 20 0.67 7.15 -4.74
CA VAL A 20 0.77 6.42 -6.02
C VAL A 20 1.34 5.03 -5.79
N CYS A 21 2.41 4.91 -4.99
CA CYS A 21 3.00 3.62 -4.63
C CYS A 21 2.01 2.72 -3.86
N ASP A 22 1.33 3.27 -2.85
CA ASP A 22 0.31 2.55 -2.08
C ASP A 22 -0.79 2.02 -3.01
N MET A 23 -1.36 2.89 -3.85
CA MET A 23 -2.45 2.53 -4.76
C MET A 23 -2.04 1.47 -5.79
N ILE A 24 -0.81 1.51 -6.28
CA ILE A 24 -0.30 0.48 -7.20
C ILE A 24 -0.17 -0.86 -6.47
N SER A 25 0.44 -0.87 -5.28
CA SER A 25 0.60 -2.10 -4.49
C SER A 25 -0.75 -2.70 -4.11
N ASP A 26 -1.72 -1.90 -3.70
CA ASP A 26 -3.08 -2.31 -3.36
C ASP A 26 -3.84 -2.84 -4.59
N SER A 27 -3.71 -2.20 -5.75
CA SER A 27 -4.34 -2.66 -6.99
C SER A 27 -3.81 -4.01 -7.44
N ILE A 28 -2.51 -4.26 -7.27
CA ILE A 28 -1.90 -5.57 -7.56
C ILE A 28 -2.41 -6.62 -6.58
N LEU A 29 -2.50 -6.31 -5.28
CA LEU A 29 -3.07 -7.18 -4.27
C LEU A 29 -4.51 -7.56 -4.60
N ASP A 30 -5.33 -6.58 -4.97
CA ASP A 30 -6.74 -6.78 -5.34
C ASP A 30 -6.90 -7.73 -6.53
N GLU A 31 -6.08 -7.58 -7.57
CA GLU A 31 -6.13 -8.46 -8.75
C GLU A 31 -5.70 -9.91 -8.38
N TYR A 32 -4.71 -10.08 -7.50
CA TYR A 32 -4.37 -11.41 -7.00
C TYR A 32 -5.51 -12.04 -6.21
N LEU A 33 -6.14 -11.30 -5.30
CA LEU A 33 -7.23 -11.79 -4.46
C LEU A 33 -8.51 -12.10 -5.26
N LYS A 34 -8.78 -11.38 -6.35
CA LYS A 34 -9.88 -11.69 -7.28
C LYS A 34 -9.69 -13.06 -7.94
N GLY A 35 -8.47 -13.38 -8.34
CA GLY A 35 -8.15 -14.64 -9.00
C GLY A 35 -7.95 -15.81 -8.05
N ASP A 36 -7.42 -15.55 -6.86
CA ASP A 36 -7.18 -16.54 -5.81
C ASP A 36 -7.32 -15.88 -4.43
N PRO A 37 -8.46 -16.08 -3.73
CA PRO A 37 -8.68 -15.50 -2.41
C PRO A 37 -7.67 -15.94 -1.33
N ASN A 38 -6.89 -16.98 -1.60
CA ASN A 38 -5.84 -17.47 -0.70
C ASN A 38 -4.43 -16.97 -1.08
N SER A 39 -4.35 -16.00 -1.98
CA SER A 39 -3.08 -15.39 -2.36
C SER A 39 -2.35 -14.81 -1.16
N ARG A 40 -1.04 -14.98 -1.13
CA ARG A 40 -0.13 -14.27 -0.25
C ARG A 40 0.70 -13.33 -1.09
N VAL A 41 0.57 -12.04 -0.83
CA VAL A 41 1.11 -10.98 -1.67
C VAL A 41 1.88 -10.01 -0.78
N ALA A 42 3.17 -9.90 -1.02
CA ALA A 42 4.04 -8.91 -0.42
C ALA A 42 4.70 -8.14 -1.56
N VAL A 43 4.01 -7.13 -2.05
CA VAL A 43 4.41 -6.30 -3.19
C VAL A 43 4.65 -4.88 -2.74
N GLU A 44 5.85 -4.41 -2.99
CA GLU A 44 6.29 -3.06 -2.71
C GLU A 44 6.48 -2.29 -4.02
N THR A 45 6.11 -1.04 -4.01
CA THR A 45 6.24 -0.14 -5.16
C THR A 45 7.10 1.06 -4.80
N MET A 46 7.91 1.51 -5.73
CA MET A 46 8.61 2.78 -5.67
C MET A 46 8.43 3.54 -6.98
N THR A 47 8.34 4.86 -6.90
CA THR A 47 8.20 5.71 -8.08
C THR A 47 9.09 6.95 -8.01
N THR A 48 9.50 7.42 -9.17
CA THR A 48 10.18 8.68 -9.38
C THR A 48 9.83 9.21 -10.76
N THR A 49 10.50 10.25 -11.21
CA THR A 49 10.29 10.80 -12.56
C THR A 49 10.40 9.71 -13.61
N ASP A 50 9.33 9.53 -14.38
CA ASP A 50 9.24 8.61 -15.52
C ASP A 50 9.54 7.13 -15.22
N PHE A 51 9.40 6.71 -13.94
CA PHE A 51 9.76 5.35 -13.52
C PHE A 51 8.85 4.82 -12.40
N VAL A 52 8.48 3.54 -12.54
CA VAL A 52 7.81 2.73 -11.51
C VAL A 52 8.55 1.40 -11.36
N GLY A 53 8.98 1.11 -10.16
CA GLY A 53 9.54 -0.19 -9.79
C GLY A 53 8.59 -0.96 -8.88
N VAL A 54 8.25 -2.19 -9.26
CA VAL A 54 7.43 -3.12 -8.48
C VAL A 54 8.29 -4.32 -8.13
N ALA A 55 8.43 -4.61 -6.85
CA ALA A 55 9.23 -5.73 -6.38
C ALA A 55 8.55 -6.43 -5.21
N GLY A 56 8.86 -7.71 -5.00
CA GLY A 56 8.34 -8.44 -3.86
C GLY A 56 8.24 -9.93 -4.05
N GLU A 57 7.42 -10.56 -3.22
CA GLU A 57 7.21 -12.00 -3.21
C GLU A 57 5.71 -12.32 -3.24
N VAL A 58 5.33 -13.25 -4.10
CA VAL A 58 3.94 -13.66 -4.26
C VAL A 58 3.79 -15.17 -4.29
N THR A 59 2.77 -15.68 -3.61
CA THR A 59 2.28 -17.05 -3.75
C THR A 59 0.80 -17.00 -4.09
N SER A 60 0.44 -17.32 -5.32
CA SER A 60 -0.91 -17.28 -5.84
C SER A 60 -1.09 -18.26 -6.99
N LYS A 61 -2.33 -18.66 -7.22
CA LYS A 61 -2.76 -19.37 -8.45
C LYS A 61 -3.23 -18.40 -9.52
N ALA A 62 -3.47 -17.14 -9.16
CA ALA A 62 -3.84 -16.09 -10.11
C ALA A 62 -2.64 -15.70 -10.98
N SER A 63 -2.92 -15.31 -12.22
CA SER A 63 -1.93 -14.81 -13.17
C SER A 63 -2.58 -13.74 -14.04
N PHE A 64 -1.94 -12.58 -14.13
CA PHE A 64 -2.38 -11.45 -14.93
C PHE A 64 -1.17 -10.58 -15.31
N ASP A 65 -1.39 -9.62 -16.18
CA ASP A 65 -0.38 -8.66 -16.59
C ASP A 65 -0.27 -7.52 -15.56
N ILE A 66 0.77 -7.57 -14.75
CA ILE A 66 1.04 -6.59 -13.69
C ILE A 66 1.28 -5.20 -14.27
N GLU A 67 2.00 -5.09 -15.38
CA GLU A 67 2.26 -3.80 -16.02
C GLU A 67 0.97 -3.11 -16.43
N SER A 68 0.01 -3.86 -16.97
CA SER A 68 -1.31 -3.32 -17.31
C SER A 68 -2.07 -2.80 -16.08
N VAL A 69 -1.97 -3.47 -14.93
CA VAL A 69 -2.57 -3.01 -13.68
C VAL A 69 -1.90 -1.71 -13.22
N VAL A 70 -0.57 -1.65 -13.21
CA VAL A 70 0.20 -0.45 -12.85
C VAL A 70 -0.23 0.73 -13.71
N ARG A 71 -0.24 0.59 -15.04
CA ARG A 71 -0.60 1.66 -15.97
C ARG A 71 -2.05 2.11 -15.79
N LYS A 72 -2.96 1.17 -15.59
CA LYS A 72 -4.36 1.48 -15.30
C LYS A 72 -4.50 2.32 -14.03
N THR A 73 -3.86 1.93 -12.94
CA THR A 73 -3.88 2.66 -11.67
C THR A 73 -3.33 4.08 -11.83
N ILE A 74 -2.21 4.25 -12.53
CA ILE A 74 -1.62 5.57 -12.81
C ILE A 74 -2.59 6.45 -13.61
N THR A 75 -3.29 5.87 -14.59
CA THR A 75 -4.34 6.57 -15.37
C THR A 75 -5.50 7.00 -14.47
N GLU A 76 -5.98 6.12 -13.59
CA GLU A 76 -7.11 6.38 -12.69
C GLU A 76 -6.78 7.49 -11.67
N ILE A 77 -5.52 7.61 -11.25
CA ILE A 77 -5.03 8.72 -10.42
C ILE A 77 -5.05 10.06 -11.18
N GLY A 78 -4.99 10.03 -12.51
CA GLY A 78 -4.99 11.22 -13.36
C GLY A 78 -3.65 11.56 -14.01
N TYR A 79 -2.65 10.68 -13.94
CA TYR A 79 -1.39 10.82 -14.66
C TYR A 79 -1.50 10.18 -16.05
N ASP A 80 -2.30 10.80 -16.91
CA ASP A 80 -2.60 10.34 -18.28
C ASP A 80 -2.19 11.35 -19.37
N ASN A 81 -1.49 12.42 -18.97
CA ASN A 81 -1.06 13.47 -19.85
C ASN A 81 0.45 13.37 -20.15
N PRO A 82 0.84 13.19 -21.44
CA PRO A 82 2.26 13.05 -21.83
C PRO A 82 3.11 14.31 -21.61
N ASP A 83 2.48 15.47 -21.34
CA ASP A 83 3.21 16.68 -20.95
C ASP A 83 3.73 16.64 -19.50
N LEU A 84 3.27 15.68 -18.71
CA LEU A 84 3.78 15.40 -17.39
C LEU A 84 5.06 14.56 -17.49
N LYS A 85 6.00 14.80 -16.58
CA LYS A 85 7.23 13.98 -16.50
C LYS A 85 7.01 12.62 -15.81
N PHE A 86 5.77 12.21 -15.73
CA PHE A 86 5.31 10.93 -15.23
C PHE A 86 3.90 10.73 -15.77
N ASP A 87 3.72 9.74 -16.62
CA ASP A 87 2.40 9.40 -17.15
C ASP A 87 2.28 7.89 -17.39
N SER A 88 1.04 7.42 -17.44
CA SER A 88 0.71 5.99 -17.54
C SER A 88 1.16 5.31 -18.84
N HIS A 89 1.43 6.08 -19.89
CA HIS A 89 1.74 5.54 -21.21
C HIS A 89 3.23 5.43 -21.47
N SER A 90 4.01 6.41 -20.98
CA SER A 90 5.44 6.54 -21.31
C SER A 90 6.38 6.12 -20.18
N CYS A 91 5.93 6.14 -18.92
CA CYS A 91 6.81 5.78 -17.80
C CYS A 91 7.37 4.36 -17.94
N GLU A 92 8.63 4.20 -17.56
CA GLU A 92 9.24 2.88 -17.46
C GLU A 92 8.62 2.11 -16.29
N VAL A 93 8.17 0.88 -16.54
CA VAL A 93 7.65 -0.02 -15.51
C VAL A 93 8.56 -1.23 -15.41
N MET A 94 9.20 -1.38 -14.25
CA MET A 94 10.02 -2.54 -13.94
C MET A 94 9.30 -3.42 -12.92
N VAL A 95 9.13 -4.71 -13.25
CA VAL A 95 8.49 -5.68 -12.36
C VAL A 95 9.48 -6.78 -12.00
N LYS A 96 9.69 -6.99 -10.70
CA LYS A 96 10.53 -8.05 -10.14
C LYS A 96 9.80 -8.73 -8.98
N LEU A 97 9.02 -9.76 -9.30
CA LEU A 97 8.31 -10.59 -8.32
C LEU A 97 8.87 -11.99 -8.32
N ASP A 98 9.18 -12.49 -7.13
CA ASP A 98 9.65 -13.84 -6.90
C ASP A 98 8.62 -14.67 -6.12
N PRO A 99 8.64 -16.02 -6.19
CA PRO A 99 7.86 -16.86 -5.30
C PRO A 99 8.29 -16.68 -3.83
N GLN A 100 7.33 -16.68 -2.92
CA GLN A 100 7.62 -16.59 -1.49
C GLN A 100 8.54 -17.73 -1.02
N SER A 101 9.49 -17.40 -0.16
CA SER A 101 10.41 -18.36 0.43
C SER A 101 9.67 -19.53 1.12
N PRO A 102 10.05 -20.80 0.87
CA PRO A 102 9.46 -21.97 1.53
C PRO A 102 9.57 -21.91 3.06
N HIS A 103 10.61 -21.30 3.60
CA HIS A 103 10.81 -21.16 5.04
C HIS A 103 9.78 -20.22 5.69
N ILE A 104 9.43 -19.12 5.03
CA ILE A 104 8.37 -18.22 5.49
C ILE A 104 7.02 -18.93 5.40
N SER A 105 6.78 -19.65 4.30
CA SER A 105 5.56 -20.41 4.08
C SER A 105 5.26 -21.42 5.20
N GLN A 106 6.28 -22.11 5.74
CA GLN A 106 6.10 -23.05 6.87
C GLN A 106 5.56 -22.38 8.13
N GLY A 107 5.91 -21.11 8.37
CA GLY A 107 5.45 -20.36 9.54
C GLY A 107 4.01 -19.86 9.41
N VAL A 108 3.59 -19.52 8.20
CA VAL A 108 2.32 -18.83 7.90
C VAL A 108 1.22 -19.82 7.50
N THR A 109 1.54 -20.89 6.79
CA THR A 109 0.52 -21.82 6.28
C THR A 109 -0.09 -22.63 7.41
N GLY A 110 -1.42 -22.53 7.57
CA GLY A 110 -2.19 -23.39 8.45
C GLY A 110 -2.19 -24.85 7.98
N THR A 111 -2.30 -25.79 8.92
CA THR A 111 -2.51 -27.21 8.66
C THR A 111 -3.70 -27.68 9.49
N ASP A 112 -4.12 -28.94 9.31
CA ASP A 112 -5.21 -29.52 10.13
C ASP A 112 -4.91 -29.49 11.64
N GLU A 113 -3.63 -29.40 12.02
CA GLU A 113 -3.16 -29.40 13.42
C GLU A 113 -2.68 -28.02 13.90
N LYS A 114 -2.57 -27.02 13.00
CA LYS A 114 -2.01 -25.69 13.30
C LYS A 114 -2.81 -24.60 12.59
N GLU A 115 -3.29 -23.63 13.37
CA GLU A 115 -3.90 -22.42 12.82
C GLU A 115 -2.89 -21.62 11.99
N GLN A 116 -3.41 -20.87 11.03
CA GLN A 116 -2.61 -19.97 10.21
C GLN A 116 -1.93 -18.91 11.10
N GLY A 117 -0.64 -18.73 10.92
CA GLY A 117 0.15 -17.70 11.62
C GLY A 117 0.13 -16.36 10.88
N ALA A 118 0.55 -15.31 11.57
CA ALA A 118 0.79 -14.00 10.96
C ALA A 118 1.97 -14.06 9.99
N GLY A 119 1.83 -13.39 8.84
CA GLY A 119 2.88 -13.33 7.81
C GLY A 119 3.90 -12.22 8.02
N ASP A 120 3.66 -11.35 9.00
CA ASP A 120 4.49 -10.16 9.24
C ASP A 120 4.65 -9.88 10.73
N GLN A 121 5.58 -8.97 11.05
CA GLN A 121 5.74 -8.41 12.38
C GLN A 121 4.54 -7.52 12.73
N GLY A 122 4.22 -7.43 14.01
CA GLY A 122 3.16 -6.56 14.48
C GLY A 122 3.58 -5.80 15.73
N LEU A 123 3.19 -4.53 15.78
CA LEU A 123 3.33 -3.67 16.94
C LEU A 123 2.06 -2.84 17.09
N MET A 124 1.52 -2.81 18.29
CA MET A 124 0.29 -2.06 18.59
C MET A 124 0.54 -1.04 19.67
N PHE A 125 0.08 0.18 19.45
CA PHE A 125 0.06 1.24 20.44
C PHE A 125 -1.39 1.57 20.80
N GLY A 126 -1.66 1.76 22.08
CA GLY A 126 -2.91 2.30 22.57
C GLY A 126 -2.68 3.70 23.13
N TYR A 127 -3.39 4.69 22.60
CA TYR A 127 -3.35 6.05 23.08
C TYR A 127 -4.73 6.69 22.97
N ALA A 128 -5.13 7.42 24.00
CA ALA A 128 -6.35 8.22 24.00
C ALA A 128 -6.07 9.57 24.67
N SER A 129 -6.74 10.61 24.24
CA SER A 129 -6.70 11.95 24.84
C SER A 129 -8.11 12.52 24.96
N ASN A 130 -8.27 13.55 25.78
CA ASN A 130 -9.51 14.27 25.93
C ASN A 130 -9.54 15.59 25.14
N GLU A 131 -8.74 15.67 24.09
CA GLU A 131 -8.71 16.83 23.20
C GLU A 131 -9.96 16.95 22.33
N THR A 132 -10.60 15.80 22.06
CA THR A 132 -11.79 15.68 21.24
C THR A 132 -12.81 14.75 21.89
N GLU A 133 -14.07 14.80 21.47
CA GLU A 133 -15.13 13.93 21.97
C GLU A 133 -14.88 12.45 21.63
N GLU A 134 -14.17 12.18 20.54
CA GLU A 134 -13.78 10.84 20.09
C GLU A 134 -12.62 10.23 20.91
N LEU A 135 -12.11 10.95 21.87
CA LEU A 135 -10.93 10.58 22.67
C LEU A 135 -9.65 10.38 21.85
N MET A 136 -9.58 11.04 20.72
CA MET A 136 -8.44 11.02 19.80
C MET A 136 -7.69 12.35 19.78
N PRO A 137 -6.38 12.36 19.57
CA PRO A 137 -5.65 13.60 19.32
C PRO A 137 -6.22 14.34 18.11
N LEU A 138 -6.37 15.65 18.21
CA LEU A 138 -6.92 16.47 17.14
C LEU A 138 -6.18 16.30 15.79
N PRO A 139 -4.83 16.22 15.74
CA PRO A 139 -4.14 15.93 14.48
C PRO A 139 -4.55 14.60 13.83
N CYS A 140 -4.87 13.58 14.62
CA CYS A 140 -5.33 12.29 14.09
C CYS A 140 -6.69 12.42 13.41
N LEU A 141 -7.63 13.18 13.99
CA LEU A 141 -8.93 13.43 13.36
C LEU A 141 -8.80 14.23 12.07
N LEU A 142 -7.95 15.24 12.05
CA LEU A 142 -7.70 16.05 10.85
C LEU A 142 -7.05 15.22 9.73
N TYR A 143 -6.19 14.28 10.09
CA TYR A 143 -5.54 13.37 9.15
C TYR A 143 -6.51 12.35 8.53
N THR A 144 -7.46 11.83 9.31
CA THR A 144 -8.41 10.80 8.87
C THR A 144 -9.73 11.34 8.33
N SER A 145 -9.98 12.65 8.45
CA SER A 145 -11.19 13.29 7.93
C SER A 145 -11.04 13.61 6.44
N PRO A 146 -12.10 13.46 5.64
CA PRO A 146 -12.10 13.89 4.25
C PRO A 146 -11.73 15.37 4.15
N SER A 147 -10.79 15.68 3.26
CA SER A 147 -10.44 17.07 2.99
C SER A 147 -11.48 17.70 2.05
N PRO A 148 -11.83 18.98 2.22
CA PRO A 148 -12.66 19.68 1.24
C PRO A 148 -11.99 19.84 -0.15
N ARG A 149 -10.79 19.36 -0.30
CA ARG A 149 -9.99 19.36 -1.54
C ARG A 149 -9.95 18.01 -2.24
N ASP A 150 -10.49 16.97 -1.61
CA ASP A 150 -10.56 15.61 -2.16
C ASP A 150 -11.84 15.44 -2.97
#